data_f78851474e1b878eb506c45648fef962
#
_entry.id   f78851474e1b878eb506c45648fef962
#
_cell.length_a   1.000
_cell.length_b   1.000
_cell.length_c   1.000
_cell.angle_alpha   90.00
_cell.angle_beta   90.00
_cell.angle_gamma   90.00
#
_symmetry.space_group_name_H-M   'P 1'
#
loop_
_entity.id
_entity.type
_entity.pdbx_description
1 polymer ?
#
loop_
_entity_poly.entity_id
_entity_poly.type
_entity_poly.pdbx_seq_one_letter_code
_entity_poly.pdbx_strand_id
1 'polypeptide(L)'
;MNQQALSAFIWSVADLLRGDYKQSEYGKVILPLTVLRRLDCVLESSKDTVLAEYAEKQQLGINPEPFLLRKAGQSFYNISPLDMKKLMGDQDHIKENLFAYIQGFSAAVRDIFERFDFYTQVERLHKSGLLYQVTERFAHVDLHPDQVSNSQMGLVFEELIRKFAEISNETAGEHFTPREVIRLMVNLLFIEDDDVLSKPGVVRTIYDPTAGTGGMLSVAGEYLHERNPAARLTMFGQELNDESYAICKADMLIKGQDVANIIPGNTFTDDGHPHKKFDYMLSNPPFGVEWKKVQKAIKDEHVNRGYNGRFGPGLPRVSDGSLLFLLHLISKMRPASEGGSRFGIVLNGSPLFTGNAGSGESEIRRYVIENDLVEAIIGLPTDMFYNTGISTYVWILSNRKPNHRKGKLQLIDASGFWQKMRKSLGSKRKELSDEHIAKITRLFGEFIEANQSPPSRLEGEEPGARETQKPISRIFDNGDFGYRTITVERPLRDDNGKIVLGTKGKLKGKPQPDGSLRDTENVPLSEDVEEYFKREVLPHAPDAWIDHDKTKIGYEIPFNRHFYVFEPPRDLAEIDADLKQCTDRIKAMIEGLSS
;
A
#
# COMPACT_ATOMS: atom_id res chain seq x y z
N MET A 1 -10.25 4.88 27.84
CA MET A 1 -8.79 4.85 28.15
C MET A 1 -8.06 5.60 27.03
N ASN A 2 -7.10 6.48 27.35
CA ASN A 2 -6.36 7.16 26.27
C ASN A 2 -5.21 6.27 25.74
N GLN A 3 -4.69 6.60 24.56
CA GLN A 3 -3.63 5.83 23.89
C GLN A 3 -2.35 5.67 24.76
N GLN A 4 -2.03 6.65 25.60
CA GLN A 4 -0.88 6.59 26.51
C GLN A 4 -1.08 5.57 27.62
N ALA A 5 -2.29 5.52 28.21
CA ALA A 5 -2.61 4.55 29.27
C ALA A 5 -2.59 3.11 28.74
N LEU A 6 -3.07 2.91 27.51
CA LEU A 6 -3.05 1.61 26.88
C LEU A 6 -1.62 1.17 26.51
N SER A 7 -0.80 2.09 25.99
CA SER A 7 0.62 1.83 25.76
C SER A 7 1.34 1.46 27.07
N ALA A 8 1.10 2.19 28.16
CA ALA A 8 1.68 1.89 29.46
C ALA A 8 1.25 0.51 30.00
N PHE A 9 -0.02 0.16 29.82
CA PHE A 9 -0.54 -1.17 30.17
C PHE A 9 0.22 -2.27 29.42
N ILE A 10 0.38 -2.13 28.11
CA ILE A 10 1.07 -3.11 27.27
C ILE A 10 2.52 -3.31 27.71
N TRP A 11 3.22 -2.21 28.03
CA TRP A 11 4.59 -2.29 28.53
C TRP A 11 4.65 -2.97 29.89
N SER A 12 3.64 -2.81 30.74
CA SER A 12 3.56 -3.54 32.01
C SER A 12 3.45 -5.05 31.83
N VAL A 13 2.79 -5.51 30.75
CA VAL A 13 2.73 -6.93 30.39
C VAL A 13 4.07 -7.39 29.79
N ALA A 14 4.67 -6.58 28.90
CA ALA A 14 5.99 -6.89 28.34
C ALA A 14 7.07 -7.05 29.42
N ASP A 15 7.00 -6.27 30.50
CA ASP A 15 7.91 -6.41 31.64
C ASP A 15 7.75 -7.75 32.38
N LEU A 16 6.53 -8.30 32.46
CA LEU A 16 6.30 -9.64 33.02
C LEU A 16 6.93 -10.75 32.16
N LEU A 17 6.99 -10.56 30.84
CA LEU A 17 7.54 -11.55 29.90
C LEU A 17 9.07 -11.52 29.84
N ARG A 18 9.70 -10.51 30.43
CA ARG A 18 11.16 -10.32 30.38
C ARG A 18 11.89 -11.47 31.10
N GLY A 19 12.80 -12.08 30.37
CA GLY A 19 13.60 -13.23 30.85
C GLY A 19 13.12 -14.58 30.31
N ASP A 20 11.80 -14.78 30.16
CA ASP A 20 11.21 -16.01 29.63
C ASP A 20 10.93 -15.96 28.15
N TYR A 21 10.74 -14.75 27.61
CA TYR A 21 10.50 -14.47 26.20
C TYR A 21 11.55 -13.50 25.65
N LYS A 22 11.94 -13.72 24.41
CA LYS A 22 12.67 -12.68 23.64
C LYS A 22 11.74 -11.51 23.35
N GLN A 23 12.26 -10.31 23.29
CA GLN A 23 11.46 -9.12 23.01
C GLN A 23 10.67 -9.23 21.70
N SER A 24 11.26 -9.89 20.67
CA SER A 24 10.61 -10.19 19.39
C SER A 24 9.41 -11.14 19.50
N GLU A 25 9.27 -11.86 20.60
CA GLU A 25 8.18 -12.82 20.81
C GLU A 25 7.02 -12.25 21.65
N TYR A 26 7.16 -11.03 22.21
CA TYR A 26 6.12 -10.42 23.06
C TYR A 26 4.78 -10.27 22.32
N GLY A 27 4.82 -9.98 21.03
CA GLY A 27 3.63 -9.88 20.19
C GLY A 27 2.79 -11.15 20.19
N LYS A 28 3.42 -12.31 20.19
CA LYS A 28 2.75 -13.62 20.18
C LYS A 28 1.90 -13.91 21.43
N VAL A 29 2.14 -13.18 22.51
CA VAL A 29 1.38 -13.26 23.77
C VAL A 29 0.40 -12.09 23.89
N ILE A 30 0.88 -10.89 23.65
CA ILE A 30 0.11 -9.66 23.93
C ILE A 30 -1.02 -9.46 22.92
N LEU A 31 -0.79 -9.72 21.64
CA LEU A 31 -1.80 -9.53 20.60
C LEU A 31 -3.02 -10.43 20.78
N PRO A 32 -2.88 -11.77 20.90
CA PRO A 32 -4.05 -12.63 21.10
C PRO A 32 -4.78 -12.36 22.42
N LEU A 33 -4.09 -12.04 23.51
CA LEU A 33 -4.74 -11.66 24.76
C LEU A 33 -5.48 -10.33 24.68
N THR A 34 -4.97 -9.37 23.90
CA THR A 34 -5.67 -8.11 23.62
C THR A 34 -6.96 -8.37 22.84
N VAL A 35 -6.90 -9.22 21.81
CA VAL A 35 -8.09 -9.67 21.07
C VAL A 35 -9.06 -10.38 22.00
N LEU A 36 -8.59 -11.36 22.77
CA LEU A 36 -9.42 -12.14 23.70
C LEU A 36 -10.18 -11.22 24.68
N ARG A 37 -9.46 -10.27 25.29
CA ARG A 37 -10.08 -9.32 26.23
C ARG A 37 -11.09 -8.40 25.53
N ARG A 38 -10.81 -7.95 24.31
CA ARG A 38 -11.79 -7.15 23.55
C ARG A 38 -13.06 -7.94 23.27
N LEU A 39 -12.95 -9.19 22.80
CA LEU A 39 -14.10 -10.04 22.53
C LEU A 39 -14.89 -10.37 23.80
N ASP A 40 -14.20 -10.61 24.91
CA ASP A 40 -14.79 -10.81 26.25
C ASP A 40 -15.63 -9.60 26.67
N CYS A 41 -15.10 -8.38 26.57
CA CYS A 41 -15.82 -7.15 26.88
C CYS A 41 -17.04 -6.93 25.98
N VAL A 42 -16.93 -7.21 24.67
CA VAL A 42 -18.04 -7.06 23.72
C VAL A 42 -19.21 -7.99 24.06
N LEU A 43 -18.94 -9.18 24.57
CA LEU A 43 -19.97 -10.17 24.94
C LEU A 43 -20.47 -10.04 26.39
N GLU A 44 -19.88 -9.19 27.22
CA GLU A 44 -20.18 -9.12 28.67
C GLU A 44 -21.68 -8.98 28.96
N SER A 45 -22.35 -8.06 28.26
CA SER A 45 -23.78 -7.78 28.46
C SER A 45 -24.73 -8.87 27.95
N SER A 46 -24.30 -9.70 27.01
CA SER A 46 -25.15 -10.74 26.40
C SER A 46 -24.86 -12.15 26.93
N LYS A 47 -23.83 -12.30 27.79
CA LYS A 47 -23.31 -13.60 28.25
C LYS A 47 -24.39 -14.51 28.81
N ASP A 48 -25.14 -14.05 29.79
CA ASP A 48 -26.14 -14.86 30.51
C ASP A 48 -27.30 -15.27 29.56
N THR A 49 -27.71 -14.40 28.68
CA THR A 49 -28.77 -14.68 27.69
C THR A 49 -28.33 -15.70 26.64
N VAL A 50 -27.05 -15.66 26.23
CA VAL A 50 -26.45 -16.65 25.32
C VAL A 50 -26.37 -18.03 26.00
N LEU A 51 -25.93 -18.09 27.24
CA LEU A 51 -25.84 -19.35 28.00
C LEU A 51 -27.21 -20.00 28.22
N ALA A 52 -28.23 -19.21 28.57
CA ALA A 52 -29.60 -19.69 28.71
C ALA A 52 -30.15 -20.25 27.39
N GLU A 53 -29.98 -19.52 26.28
CA GLU A 53 -30.41 -19.98 24.98
C GLU A 53 -29.68 -21.26 24.53
N TYR A 54 -28.38 -21.34 24.80
CA TYR A 54 -27.57 -22.54 24.51
C TYR A 54 -28.13 -23.78 25.23
N ALA A 55 -28.37 -23.66 26.53
CA ALA A 55 -28.93 -24.77 27.34
C ALA A 55 -30.30 -25.21 26.81
N GLU A 56 -31.19 -24.26 26.47
CA GLU A 56 -32.51 -24.55 25.90
C GLU A 56 -32.42 -25.30 24.56
N LYS A 57 -31.59 -24.81 23.64
CA LYS A 57 -31.48 -25.41 22.29
C LYS A 57 -30.81 -26.77 22.32
N GLN A 58 -29.85 -26.98 23.25
CA GLN A 58 -29.27 -28.30 23.48
C GLN A 58 -30.31 -29.32 23.93
N GLN A 59 -31.20 -28.95 24.88
CA GLN A 59 -32.28 -29.83 25.34
C GLN A 59 -33.24 -30.20 24.21
N LEU A 60 -33.46 -29.27 23.26
CA LEU A 60 -34.35 -29.48 22.11
C LEU A 60 -33.67 -30.21 20.94
N GLY A 61 -32.36 -30.47 21.01
CA GLY A 61 -31.60 -31.09 19.90
C GLY A 61 -31.52 -30.25 18.64
N ILE A 62 -31.68 -28.91 18.76
CA ILE A 62 -31.65 -27.96 17.62
C ILE A 62 -30.27 -27.33 17.51
N ASN A 63 -29.80 -27.08 16.28
CA ASN A 63 -28.57 -26.29 16.06
C ASN A 63 -28.69 -24.92 16.72
N PRO A 64 -27.89 -24.63 17.76
CA PRO A 64 -28.03 -23.39 18.55
C PRO A 64 -27.48 -22.15 17.84
N GLU A 65 -26.54 -22.28 16.91
CA GLU A 65 -25.72 -21.20 16.36
C GLU A 65 -26.53 -19.96 15.87
N PRO A 66 -27.58 -20.07 15.03
CA PRO A 66 -28.32 -18.90 14.57
C PRO A 66 -29.03 -18.14 15.73
N PHE A 67 -29.41 -18.88 16.76
CA PHE A 67 -30.08 -18.31 17.96
C PHE A 67 -29.06 -17.60 18.85
N LEU A 68 -27.87 -18.21 19.03
CA LEU A 68 -26.79 -17.62 19.83
C LEU A 68 -26.27 -16.34 19.23
N LEU A 69 -26.06 -16.29 17.90
CA LEU A 69 -25.67 -15.06 17.19
C LEU A 69 -26.70 -13.93 17.40
N ARG A 70 -28.00 -14.28 17.34
CA ARG A 70 -29.08 -13.31 17.59
C ARG A 70 -29.06 -12.81 19.04
N LYS A 71 -28.85 -13.69 20.01
CA LYS A 71 -28.80 -13.32 21.43
C LYS A 71 -27.55 -12.53 21.79
N ALA A 72 -26.42 -12.88 21.18
CA ALA A 72 -25.19 -12.12 21.34
C ALA A 72 -25.26 -10.73 20.72
N GLY A 73 -26.14 -10.52 19.71
CA GLY A 73 -26.20 -9.27 18.94
C GLY A 73 -24.92 -9.00 18.15
N GLN A 74 -24.10 -10.03 17.95
CA GLN A 74 -22.79 -10.00 17.30
C GLN A 74 -22.71 -11.11 16.24
N SER A 75 -21.70 -11.04 15.37
CA SER A 75 -21.37 -12.13 14.43
C SER A 75 -20.62 -13.30 15.09
N PHE A 76 -20.50 -13.30 16.40
CA PHE A 76 -19.86 -14.33 17.23
C PHE A 76 -20.49 -14.44 18.60
N TYR A 77 -20.23 -15.55 19.27
CA TYR A 77 -20.72 -15.85 20.62
C TYR A 77 -19.69 -16.66 21.42
N ASN A 78 -19.95 -16.84 22.73
CA ASN A 78 -19.21 -17.75 23.58
C ASN A 78 -20.17 -18.52 24.51
N ILE A 79 -20.09 -19.85 24.49
CA ILE A 79 -20.93 -20.77 25.31
C ILE A 79 -20.27 -21.25 26.61
N SER A 80 -19.05 -20.80 26.90
CA SER A 80 -18.39 -21.12 28.17
C SER A 80 -19.04 -20.34 29.32
N PRO A 81 -19.24 -20.93 30.49
CA PRO A 81 -19.68 -20.21 31.70
C PRO A 81 -18.62 -19.25 32.22
N LEU A 82 -17.36 -19.43 31.79
CA LEU A 82 -16.22 -18.61 32.18
C LEU A 82 -16.17 -17.31 31.36
N ASP A 83 -15.56 -16.31 31.93
CA ASP A 83 -15.09 -15.07 31.33
C ASP A 83 -13.71 -14.74 31.89
N MET A 84 -13.05 -13.69 31.35
CA MET A 84 -11.68 -13.34 31.78
C MET A 84 -11.59 -13.04 33.29
N LYS A 85 -12.63 -12.48 33.92
CA LYS A 85 -12.68 -12.20 35.37
C LYS A 85 -12.87 -13.48 36.16
N LYS A 86 -13.76 -14.38 35.73
CA LYS A 86 -14.03 -15.66 36.40
C LYS A 86 -12.85 -16.62 36.32
N LEU A 87 -12.02 -16.54 35.27
CA LEU A 87 -10.78 -17.30 35.19
C LEU A 87 -9.84 -17.04 36.37
N MET A 88 -9.89 -15.86 36.97
CA MET A 88 -9.04 -15.51 38.13
C MET A 88 -9.45 -16.20 39.45
N GLY A 89 -10.60 -16.83 39.48
CA GLY A 89 -11.09 -17.55 40.67
C GLY A 89 -10.44 -18.92 40.92
N ASP A 90 -9.71 -19.46 39.95
CA ASP A 90 -9.07 -20.78 40.01
C ASP A 90 -7.68 -20.76 39.39
N GLN A 91 -6.69 -20.40 40.21
CA GLN A 91 -5.30 -20.28 39.74
C GLN A 91 -4.69 -21.64 39.39
N ASP A 92 -5.05 -22.69 40.08
CA ASP A 92 -4.44 -24.02 39.91
C ASP A 92 -4.83 -24.65 38.57
N HIS A 93 -6.01 -24.34 38.04
CA HIS A 93 -6.52 -24.84 36.76
C HIS A 93 -6.62 -23.74 35.69
N ILE A 94 -5.87 -22.66 35.81
CA ILE A 94 -5.95 -21.49 34.88
C ILE A 94 -5.75 -21.90 33.43
N LYS A 95 -4.86 -22.84 33.13
CA LYS A 95 -4.58 -23.30 31.77
C LYS A 95 -5.79 -24.02 31.17
N GLU A 96 -6.30 -25.01 31.86
CA GLU A 96 -7.46 -25.82 31.44
C GLU A 96 -8.69 -24.93 31.27
N ASN A 97 -8.92 -24.03 32.20
CA ASN A 97 -10.02 -23.08 32.21
C ASN A 97 -9.91 -22.08 31.05
N LEU A 98 -8.71 -21.55 30.74
CA LEU A 98 -8.48 -20.68 29.60
C LEU A 98 -8.70 -21.40 28.26
N PHE A 99 -8.25 -22.64 28.15
CA PHE A 99 -8.52 -23.46 26.97
C PHE A 99 -10.02 -23.72 26.79
N ALA A 100 -10.72 -24.09 27.83
CA ALA A 100 -12.18 -24.31 27.82
C ALA A 100 -12.92 -23.01 27.44
N TYR A 101 -12.45 -21.86 27.94
CA TYR A 101 -13.02 -20.56 27.60
C TYR A 101 -12.86 -20.23 26.11
N ILE A 102 -11.67 -20.42 25.55
CA ILE A 102 -11.41 -20.18 24.14
C ILE A 102 -12.22 -21.16 23.26
N GLN A 103 -12.30 -22.43 23.63
CA GLN A 103 -13.10 -23.43 22.92
C GLN A 103 -14.60 -23.13 22.94
N GLY A 104 -15.08 -22.38 23.92
CA GLY A 104 -16.46 -21.91 24.00
C GLY A 104 -16.85 -20.88 22.94
N PHE A 105 -15.91 -20.26 22.27
CA PHE A 105 -16.21 -19.32 21.18
C PHE A 105 -16.70 -20.01 19.90
N SER A 106 -17.42 -19.26 19.07
CA SER A 106 -17.80 -19.68 17.72
C SER A 106 -16.57 -20.02 16.86
N ALA A 107 -16.75 -20.86 15.84
CA ALA A 107 -15.65 -21.36 14.99
C ALA A 107 -14.77 -20.26 14.38
N ALA A 108 -15.41 -19.17 13.95
CA ALA A 108 -14.69 -18.03 13.36
C ALA A 108 -13.70 -17.36 14.34
N VAL A 109 -14.05 -17.31 15.63
CA VAL A 109 -13.18 -16.76 16.69
C VAL A 109 -12.07 -17.75 17.06
N ARG A 110 -12.38 -19.05 17.13
CA ARG A 110 -11.36 -20.08 17.41
C ARG A 110 -10.24 -20.08 16.38
N ASP A 111 -10.59 -19.96 15.09
CA ASP A 111 -9.61 -19.84 13.99
C ASP A 111 -8.63 -18.66 14.20
N ILE A 112 -9.09 -17.54 14.78
CA ILE A 112 -8.21 -16.41 15.13
C ILE A 112 -7.11 -16.85 16.10
N PHE A 113 -7.46 -17.57 17.17
CA PHE A 113 -6.48 -18.03 18.16
C PHE A 113 -5.58 -19.16 17.64
N GLU A 114 -6.08 -19.99 16.74
CA GLU A 114 -5.27 -21.00 16.03
C GLU A 114 -4.21 -20.32 15.15
N ARG A 115 -4.57 -19.28 14.41
CA ARG A 115 -3.63 -18.51 13.58
C ARG A 115 -2.58 -17.74 14.35
N PHE A 116 -2.90 -17.31 15.57
CA PHE A 116 -1.92 -16.74 16.51
C PHE A 116 -0.95 -17.79 17.10
N ASP A 117 -1.16 -19.08 16.86
CA ASP A 117 -0.48 -20.16 17.61
C ASP A 117 -0.61 -19.98 19.13
N PHE A 118 -1.78 -19.46 19.57
CA PHE A 118 -1.95 -19.01 20.95
C PHE A 118 -1.94 -20.16 21.95
N TYR A 119 -2.40 -21.34 21.57
CA TYR A 119 -2.37 -22.53 22.44
C TYR A 119 -0.94 -22.91 22.85
N THR A 120 0.02 -22.82 21.93
CA THR A 120 1.45 -23.03 22.20
C THR A 120 1.98 -21.97 23.17
N GLN A 121 1.53 -20.71 23.04
CA GLN A 121 1.94 -19.64 23.95
C GLN A 121 1.36 -19.84 25.35
N VAL A 122 0.11 -20.28 25.49
CA VAL A 122 -0.51 -20.61 26.78
C VAL A 122 0.26 -21.73 27.49
N GLU A 123 0.65 -22.79 26.76
CA GLU A 123 1.49 -23.87 27.32
C GLU A 123 2.84 -23.34 27.81
N ARG A 124 3.49 -22.47 27.05
CA ARG A 124 4.77 -21.87 27.42
C ARG A 124 4.65 -20.97 28.64
N LEU A 125 3.63 -20.10 28.70
CA LEU A 125 3.35 -19.25 29.85
C LEU A 125 3.08 -20.07 31.11
N HIS A 126 2.35 -21.18 30.99
CA HIS A 126 2.08 -22.09 32.11
C HIS A 126 3.37 -22.70 32.64
N LYS A 127 4.23 -23.23 31.78
CA LYS A 127 5.53 -23.79 32.16
C LYS A 127 6.46 -22.78 32.84
N SER A 128 6.39 -21.52 32.44
CA SER A 128 7.17 -20.43 33.05
C SER A 128 6.53 -19.86 34.33
N GLY A 129 5.35 -20.33 34.73
CA GLY A 129 4.63 -19.81 35.91
C GLY A 129 4.04 -18.41 35.70
N LEU A 130 3.97 -17.92 34.47
CA LEU A 130 3.53 -16.56 34.15
C LEU A 130 2.05 -16.49 33.74
N LEU A 131 1.41 -17.63 33.41
CA LEU A 131 0.09 -17.64 32.79
C LEU A 131 -0.96 -16.90 33.60
N TYR A 132 -1.03 -17.16 34.93
CA TYR A 132 -1.98 -16.49 35.80
C TYR A 132 -1.76 -14.98 35.83
N GLN A 133 -0.53 -14.53 36.09
CA GLN A 133 -0.18 -13.12 36.21
C GLN A 133 -0.47 -12.34 34.94
N VAL A 134 -0.12 -12.91 33.76
CA VAL A 134 -0.39 -12.28 32.47
C VAL A 134 -1.90 -12.22 32.22
N THR A 135 -2.63 -13.30 32.44
CA THR A 135 -4.09 -13.33 32.26
C THR A 135 -4.79 -12.34 33.22
N GLU A 136 -4.34 -12.24 34.46
CA GLU A 136 -4.84 -11.28 35.45
C GLU A 136 -4.73 -9.84 34.99
N ARG A 137 -3.58 -9.46 34.40
CA ARG A 137 -3.39 -8.11 33.85
C ARG A 137 -4.46 -7.79 32.79
N PHE A 138 -4.74 -8.73 31.89
CA PHE A 138 -5.77 -8.53 30.87
C PHE A 138 -7.20 -8.58 31.43
N ALA A 139 -7.48 -9.41 32.45
CA ALA A 139 -8.80 -9.47 33.06
C ALA A 139 -9.23 -8.12 33.69
N HIS A 140 -8.28 -7.31 34.13
CA HIS A 140 -8.54 -6.03 34.79
C HIS A 140 -8.54 -4.81 33.86
N VAL A 141 -8.10 -4.95 32.60
CA VAL A 141 -8.17 -3.85 31.63
C VAL A 141 -9.56 -3.75 31.01
N ASP A 142 -10.11 -2.54 30.94
CA ASP A 142 -11.40 -2.30 30.29
C ASP A 142 -11.19 -1.92 28.82
N LEU A 143 -11.49 -2.89 27.94
CA LEU A 143 -11.49 -2.70 26.48
C LEU A 143 -12.93 -2.71 25.90
N HIS A 144 -13.95 -2.38 26.73
CA HIS A 144 -15.33 -2.28 26.25
C HIS A 144 -15.46 -1.21 25.14
N PRO A 145 -16.35 -1.40 24.14
CA PRO A 145 -16.56 -0.42 23.06
C PRO A 145 -16.86 1.01 23.53
N ASP A 146 -17.54 1.15 24.67
CA ASP A 146 -17.87 2.45 25.27
C ASP A 146 -16.64 3.18 25.84
N GLN A 147 -15.58 2.46 26.20
CA GLN A 147 -14.33 3.02 26.74
C GLN A 147 -13.24 3.17 25.68
N VAL A 148 -13.20 2.25 24.74
CA VAL A 148 -12.24 2.21 23.61
C VAL A 148 -13.02 1.88 22.36
N SER A 149 -13.26 2.88 21.52
CA SER A 149 -13.99 2.69 20.25
C SER A 149 -13.29 1.68 19.33
N ASN A 150 -14.01 1.14 18.34
CA ASN A 150 -13.42 0.22 17.35
C ASN A 150 -12.28 0.88 16.57
N SER A 151 -12.40 2.16 16.24
CA SER A 151 -11.34 2.94 15.58
C SER A 151 -10.10 3.08 16.46
N GLN A 152 -10.29 3.33 17.77
CA GLN A 152 -9.19 3.38 18.73
C GLN A 152 -8.52 2.01 18.91
N MET A 153 -9.29 0.90 18.90
CA MET A 153 -8.70 -0.46 18.93
C MET A 153 -7.83 -0.74 17.71
N GLY A 154 -8.25 -0.32 16.51
CA GLY A 154 -7.42 -0.41 15.31
C GLY A 154 -6.06 0.30 15.49
N LEU A 155 -6.06 1.53 16.02
CA LEU A 155 -4.82 2.27 16.36
C LEU A 155 -3.94 1.52 17.36
N VAL A 156 -4.56 0.84 18.32
CA VAL A 156 -3.84 0.06 19.32
C VAL A 156 -3.13 -1.12 18.68
N PHE A 157 -3.82 -1.88 17.84
CA PHE A 157 -3.20 -2.99 17.11
C PHE A 157 -2.07 -2.50 16.21
N GLU A 158 -2.27 -1.43 15.46
CA GLU A 158 -1.21 -0.82 14.64
C GLU A 158 0.03 -0.48 15.47
N GLU A 159 -0.14 0.21 16.60
CA GLU A 159 0.98 0.61 17.46
C GLU A 159 1.69 -0.61 18.09
N LEU A 160 0.93 -1.62 18.49
CA LEU A 160 1.49 -2.87 19.05
C LEU A 160 2.37 -3.59 18.05
N ILE A 161 1.83 -3.87 16.86
CA ILE A 161 2.56 -4.61 15.83
C ILE A 161 3.77 -3.80 15.39
N ARG A 162 3.61 -2.50 15.16
CA ARG A 162 4.74 -1.62 14.83
C ARG A 162 5.87 -1.73 15.85
N LYS A 163 5.53 -1.69 17.13
CA LYS A 163 6.53 -1.77 18.20
C LYS A 163 7.22 -3.12 18.28
N PHE A 164 6.45 -4.20 18.16
CA PHE A 164 7.04 -5.54 18.20
C PHE A 164 7.92 -5.81 16.99
N ALA A 165 7.55 -5.31 15.85
CA ALA A 165 8.32 -5.45 14.65
C ALA A 165 9.61 -4.57 14.65
N GLU A 166 9.58 -3.36 15.23
CA GLU A 166 10.80 -2.56 15.50
C GLU A 166 11.78 -3.32 16.41
N ILE A 167 11.26 -4.03 17.41
CA ILE A 167 12.06 -4.79 18.36
C ILE A 167 12.64 -6.07 17.73
N SER A 168 11.89 -6.73 16.83
CA SER A 168 12.32 -7.98 16.19
C SER A 168 13.31 -7.79 15.05
N ASN A 169 13.62 -6.57 14.62
CA ASN A 169 14.37 -6.28 13.38
C ASN A 169 13.75 -6.94 12.13
N GLU A 170 12.50 -7.37 12.22
CA GLU A 170 11.74 -7.82 11.07
C GLU A 170 11.31 -6.60 10.25
N THR A 171 11.06 -6.79 8.98
CA THR A 171 10.60 -5.75 8.05
C THR A 171 9.16 -5.30 8.40
N ALA A 172 9.02 -4.75 9.59
CA ALA A 172 7.79 -4.34 10.25
C ALA A 172 6.88 -3.45 9.42
N GLY A 173 7.44 -2.74 8.51
CA GLY A 173 6.69 -1.79 7.71
C GLY A 173 6.06 -2.38 6.47
N GLU A 174 6.29 -3.66 6.17
CA GLU A 174 5.62 -4.34 5.06
C GLU A 174 4.11 -4.50 5.31
N HIS A 175 3.68 -4.34 6.57
CA HIS A 175 2.30 -4.61 6.98
C HIS A 175 1.47 -3.35 7.31
N PHE A 176 2.06 -2.14 7.25
CA PHE A 176 1.37 -0.93 7.69
C PHE A 176 1.41 0.21 6.69
N THR A 177 0.23 0.64 6.28
CA THR A 177 0.03 1.89 5.55
C THR A 177 -0.33 3.00 6.54
N PRO A 178 0.37 4.14 6.54
CA PRO A 178 0.03 5.27 7.39
C PRO A 178 -1.42 5.73 7.17
N ARG A 179 -2.15 6.04 8.24
CA ARG A 179 -3.58 6.38 8.17
C ARG A 179 -3.88 7.57 7.27
N GLU A 180 -3.01 8.57 7.27
CA GLU A 180 -3.16 9.73 6.38
C GLU A 180 -3.03 9.36 4.90
N VAL A 181 -2.18 8.37 4.57
CA VAL A 181 -2.08 7.82 3.21
C VAL A 181 -3.35 7.04 2.86
N ILE A 182 -3.86 6.22 3.78
CA ILE A 182 -5.13 5.51 3.58
C ILE A 182 -6.27 6.51 3.38
N ARG A 183 -6.38 7.55 4.21
CA ARG A 183 -7.40 8.60 4.08
C ARG A 183 -7.32 9.31 2.73
N LEU A 184 -6.10 9.63 2.27
CA LEU A 184 -5.90 10.17 0.94
C LEU A 184 -6.43 9.20 -0.13
N MET A 185 -6.02 7.93 -0.09
CA MET A 185 -6.44 6.93 -1.07
C MET A 185 -7.96 6.74 -1.08
N VAL A 186 -8.58 6.68 0.09
CA VAL A 186 -10.04 6.56 0.24
C VAL A 186 -10.76 7.77 -0.35
N ASN A 187 -10.27 9.00 -0.09
CA ASN A 187 -10.82 10.20 -0.70
C ASN A 187 -10.74 10.16 -2.23
N LEU A 188 -9.58 9.80 -2.78
CA LEU A 188 -9.38 9.69 -4.24
C LEU A 188 -10.24 8.60 -4.87
N LEU A 189 -10.50 7.53 -4.11
CA LEU A 189 -11.31 6.41 -4.56
C LEU A 189 -12.79 6.75 -4.69
N PHE A 190 -13.33 7.51 -3.72
CA PHE A 190 -14.75 7.75 -3.59
C PHE A 190 -15.24 9.09 -4.14
N ILE A 191 -14.35 10.08 -4.37
CA ILE A 191 -14.76 11.44 -4.74
C ILE A 191 -15.64 11.50 -6.00
N GLU A 192 -15.37 10.70 -7.00
CA GLU A 192 -16.14 10.66 -8.25
C GLU A 192 -17.51 9.95 -8.10
N ASP A 193 -17.71 9.26 -6.97
CA ASP A 193 -18.93 8.50 -6.69
C ASP A 193 -19.74 9.09 -5.53
N ASP A 194 -19.40 10.27 -5.05
CA ASP A 194 -20.05 10.92 -3.91
C ASP A 194 -21.58 10.98 -4.08
N ASP A 195 -22.07 11.31 -5.27
CA ASP A 195 -23.51 11.33 -5.60
C ASP A 195 -24.17 9.95 -5.50
N VAL A 196 -23.44 8.88 -5.84
CA VAL A 196 -23.95 7.51 -5.75
C VAL A 196 -23.88 7.02 -4.32
N LEU A 197 -22.79 7.30 -3.62
CA LEU A 197 -22.55 6.84 -2.25
C LEU A 197 -23.46 7.54 -1.24
N SER A 198 -23.97 8.73 -1.53
CA SER A 198 -24.94 9.46 -0.68
C SER A 198 -26.37 8.96 -0.78
N LYS A 199 -26.71 8.08 -1.74
CA LYS A 199 -28.06 7.54 -1.89
C LYS A 199 -28.39 6.52 -0.80
N PRO A 200 -29.66 6.49 -0.29
CA PRO A 200 -30.07 5.49 0.68
C PRO A 200 -29.97 4.06 0.13
N GLY A 201 -29.53 3.12 0.99
CA GLY A 201 -29.51 1.69 0.68
C GLY A 201 -28.44 1.25 -0.33
N VAL A 202 -27.45 2.09 -0.60
CA VAL A 202 -26.32 1.71 -1.46
C VAL A 202 -25.52 0.58 -0.82
N VAL A 203 -25.27 -0.47 -1.61
CA VAL A 203 -24.36 -1.58 -1.26
C VAL A 203 -23.21 -1.59 -2.25
N ARG A 204 -21.98 -1.58 -1.73
CA ARG A 204 -20.76 -1.65 -2.52
C ARG A 204 -19.80 -2.67 -1.91
N THR A 205 -18.89 -3.14 -2.73
CA THR A 205 -17.84 -4.08 -2.33
C THR A 205 -16.46 -3.40 -2.40
N ILE A 206 -15.61 -3.70 -1.41
CA ILE A 206 -14.21 -3.28 -1.42
C ILE A 206 -13.31 -4.49 -1.16
N TYR A 207 -12.15 -4.54 -1.84
CA TYR A 207 -11.21 -5.64 -1.74
C TYR A 207 -9.77 -5.17 -1.54
N ASP A 208 -9.06 -5.84 -0.64
CA ASP A 208 -7.61 -5.68 -0.44
C ASP A 208 -6.91 -7.05 -0.54
N PRO A 209 -6.10 -7.30 -1.59
CA PRO A 209 -5.37 -8.55 -1.77
C PRO A 209 -4.14 -8.69 -0.85
N THR A 210 -3.81 -7.65 -0.09
CA THR A 210 -2.67 -7.56 0.84
C THR A 210 -3.15 -6.89 2.13
N ALA A 211 -4.22 -7.45 2.70
CA ALA A 211 -5.05 -6.77 3.70
C ALA A 211 -4.29 -6.35 4.97
N GLY A 212 -3.14 -6.99 5.26
CA GLY A 212 -2.40 -6.73 6.48
C GLY A 212 -3.32 -6.92 7.70
N THR A 213 -3.40 -5.92 8.55
CA THR A 213 -4.30 -5.89 9.71
C THR A 213 -5.70 -5.35 9.40
N GLY A 214 -6.02 -5.11 8.14
CA GLY A 214 -7.34 -4.60 7.71
C GLY A 214 -7.50 -3.08 7.78
N GLY A 215 -6.42 -2.33 8.01
CA GLY A 215 -6.48 -0.88 8.19
C GLY A 215 -7.11 -0.13 7.01
N MET A 216 -6.79 -0.51 5.77
CA MET A 216 -7.38 0.09 4.56
C MET A 216 -8.88 -0.16 4.46
N LEU A 217 -9.32 -1.40 4.71
CA LEU A 217 -10.73 -1.78 4.69
C LEU A 217 -11.50 -1.03 5.78
N SER A 218 -10.94 -0.95 6.99
CA SER A 218 -11.54 -0.27 8.12
C SER A 218 -11.76 1.21 7.89
N VAL A 219 -10.72 1.93 7.43
CA VAL A 219 -10.80 3.37 7.15
C VAL A 219 -11.78 3.66 6.01
N ALA A 220 -11.83 2.81 4.98
CA ALA A 220 -12.82 2.94 3.90
C ALA A 220 -14.26 2.78 4.41
N GLY A 221 -14.48 1.82 5.32
CA GLY A 221 -15.79 1.63 5.94
C GLY A 221 -16.20 2.79 6.85
N GLU A 222 -15.27 3.30 7.67
CA GLU A 222 -15.48 4.47 8.53
C GLU A 222 -15.85 5.71 7.68
N TYR A 223 -15.08 5.97 6.63
CA TYR A 223 -15.33 7.09 5.71
C TYR A 223 -16.71 7.05 5.07
N LEU A 224 -17.15 5.88 4.59
CA LEU A 224 -18.47 5.74 3.99
C LEU A 224 -19.56 5.92 5.04
N HIS A 225 -19.40 5.33 6.23
CA HIS A 225 -20.37 5.41 7.32
C HIS A 225 -20.56 6.85 7.83
N GLU A 226 -19.48 7.62 7.94
CA GLU A 226 -19.55 9.05 8.31
C GLU A 226 -20.35 9.88 7.32
N ARG A 227 -20.27 9.57 6.02
CA ARG A 227 -20.99 10.29 4.96
C ARG A 227 -22.41 9.79 4.76
N ASN A 228 -22.60 8.49 4.84
CA ASN A 228 -23.90 7.84 4.65
C ASN A 228 -24.04 6.62 5.56
N PRO A 229 -24.58 6.78 6.78
CA PRO A 229 -24.81 5.67 7.71
C PRO A 229 -25.73 4.56 7.16
N ALA A 230 -26.55 4.86 6.15
CA ALA A 230 -27.44 3.89 5.51
C ALA A 230 -26.77 3.10 4.36
N ALA A 231 -25.57 3.50 3.94
CA ALA A 231 -24.79 2.76 2.94
C ALA A 231 -24.08 1.57 3.59
N ARG A 232 -23.92 0.48 2.81
CA ARG A 232 -23.22 -0.72 3.23
C ARG A 232 -22.03 -0.98 2.34
N LEU A 233 -20.83 -1.04 2.95
CA LEU A 233 -19.61 -1.48 2.30
C LEU A 233 -19.29 -2.90 2.77
N THR A 234 -19.36 -3.87 1.85
CA THR A 234 -18.97 -5.26 2.13
C THR A 234 -17.48 -5.40 1.87
N MET A 235 -16.75 -5.81 2.89
CA MET A 235 -15.29 -5.87 2.87
C MET A 235 -14.81 -7.26 2.53
N PHE A 236 -13.82 -7.34 1.65
CA PHE A 236 -13.12 -8.55 1.24
C PHE A 236 -11.63 -8.35 1.40
N GLY A 237 -10.92 -9.35 1.88
CA GLY A 237 -9.48 -9.28 2.07
C GLY A 237 -8.79 -10.61 1.87
N GLN A 238 -7.51 -10.55 1.55
CA GLN A 238 -6.64 -11.71 1.57
C GLN A 238 -5.30 -11.32 2.21
N GLU A 239 -4.78 -12.18 3.09
CA GLU A 239 -3.53 -11.92 3.80
C GLU A 239 -2.69 -13.19 3.93
N LEU A 240 -1.39 -13.06 3.66
CA LEU A 240 -0.43 -14.16 3.71
C LEU A 240 0.08 -14.44 5.13
N ASN A 241 0.29 -13.39 5.92
CA ASN A 241 0.82 -13.50 7.27
C ASN A 241 -0.30 -13.87 8.26
N ASP A 242 -0.14 -15.00 8.96
CA ASP A 242 -1.15 -15.52 9.86
C ASP A 242 -1.51 -14.57 11.02
N GLU A 243 -0.53 -13.85 11.59
CA GLU A 243 -0.77 -12.89 12.68
C GLU A 243 -1.56 -11.68 12.17
N SER A 244 -1.16 -11.10 11.04
CA SER A 244 -1.87 -9.99 10.39
C SER A 244 -3.28 -10.39 9.99
N TYR A 245 -3.45 -11.59 9.42
CA TYR A 245 -4.76 -12.16 9.10
C TYR A 245 -5.65 -12.28 10.33
N ALA A 246 -5.12 -12.83 11.43
CA ALA A 246 -5.89 -13.00 12.67
C ALA A 246 -6.39 -11.66 13.22
N ILE A 247 -5.58 -10.62 13.17
CA ILE A 247 -5.95 -9.26 13.59
C ILE A 247 -7.00 -8.66 12.66
N CYS A 248 -6.78 -8.75 11.34
CA CYS A 248 -7.75 -8.30 10.34
C CYS A 248 -9.11 -8.95 10.57
N LYS A 249 -9.12 -10.27 10.76
CA LYS A 249 -10.34 -11.03 11.00
C LYS A 249 -11.03 -10.63 12.30
N ALA A 250 -10.26 -10.42 13.39
CA ALA A 250 -10.79 -9.94 14.65
C ALA A 250 -11.42 -8.54 14.55
N ASP A 251 -10.75 -7.60 13.86
CA ASP A 251 -11.26 -6.25 13.64
C ASP A 251 -12.55 -6.26 12.80
N MET A 252 -12.57 -7.04 11.72
CA MET A 252 -13.76 -7.21 10.87
C MET A 252 -14.93 -7.83 11.65
N LEU A 253 -14.63 -8.83 12.50
CA LEU A 253 -15.63 -9.49 13.35
C LEU A 253 -16.30 -8.50 14.31
N ILE A 254 -15.50 -7.69 15.01
CA ILE A 254 -15.95 -6.67 15.96
C ILE A 254 -16.78 -5.58 15.25
N LYS A 255 -16.48 -5.28 14.00
CA LYS A 255 -17.21 -4.32 13.16
C LYS A 255 -18.45 -4.91 12.48
N GLY A 256 -18.79 -6.17 12.77
CA GLY A 256 -19.96 -6.85 12.21
C GLY A 256 -19.87 -7.15 10.71
N GLN A 257 -18.64 -7.20 10.17
CA GLN A 257 -18.39 -7.65 8.80
C GLN A 257 -18.44 -9.18 8.70
N ASP A 258 -18.73 -9.69 7.51
CA ASP A 258 -18.67 -11.13 7.25
C ASP A 258 -17.21 -11.58 7.15
N VAL A 259 -16.72 -12.23 8.19
CA VAL A 259 -15.33 -12.70 8.28
C VAL A 259 -15.00 -13.85 7.32
N ALA A 260 -15.99 -14.50 6.71
CA ALA A 260 -15.76 -15.45 5.63
C ALA A 260 -15.19 -14.78 4.36
N ASN A 261 -15.28 -13.47 4.26
CA ASN A 261 -14.69 -12.70 3.17
C ASN A 261 -13.20 -12.37 3.38
N ILE A 262 -12.65 -12.64 4.57
CA ILE A 262 -11.22 -12.48 4.85
C ILE A 262 -10.56 -13.86 4.75
N ILE A 263 -9.69 -14.04 3.77
CA ILE A 263 -9.11 -15.33 3.39
C ILE A 263 -7.61 -15.34 3.71
N PRO A 264 -7.10 -16.39 4.40
CA PRO A 264 -5.66 -16.56 4.58
C PRO A 264 -5.04 -17.15 3.32
N GLY A 265 -3.80 -16.76 3.00
CA GLY A 265 -3.02 -17.38 1.94
C GLY A 265 -2.44 -16.42 0.93
N ASN A 266 -1.65 -16.99 0.02
CA ASN A 266 -0.91 -16.22 -0.99
C ASN A 266 -1.81 -15.86 -2.18
N THR A 267 -2.02 -14.58 -2.40
CA THR A 267 -2.86 -14.02 -3.50
C THR A 267 -2.47 -14.53 -4.89
N PHE A 268 -1.21 -14.90 -5.10
CA PHE A 268 -0.75 -15.35 -6.42
C PHE A 268 -0.97 -16.84 -6.67
N THR A 269 -0.79 -17.68 -5.65
CA THR A 269 -0.88 -19.14 -5.78
C THR A 269 -2.21 -19.69 -5.34
N ASP A 270 -2.92 -18.98 -4.48
CA ASP A 270 -4.18 -19.39 -3.87
C ASP A 270 -5.14 -18.21 -3.77
N ASP A 271 -5.68 -17.80 -4.94
CA ASP A 271 -6.63 -16.69 -5.03
C ASP A 271 -7.93 -17.02 -4.29
N GLY A 272 -8.09 -16.47 -3.10
CA GLY A 272 -9.25 -16.72 -2.23
C GLY A 272 -10.59 -16.21 -2.79
N HIS A 273 -10.56 -15.36 -3.82
CA HIS A 273 -11.74 -14.80 -4.47
C HIS A 273 -11.73 -14.93 -5.99
N PRO A 274 -11.50 -16.14 -6.56
CA PRO A 274 -11.16 -16.33 -7.98
C PRO A 274 -12.23 -15.82 -8.95
N HIS A 275 -13.50 -15.85 -8.56
CA HIS A 275 -14.64 -15.47 -9.42
C HIS A 275 -15.30 -14.16 -9.02
N LYS A 276 -14.80 -13.50 -7.97
CA LYS A 276 -15.39 -12.23 -7.51
C LYS A 276 -14.79 -11.05 -8.24
N LYS A 277 -15.64 -10.05 -8.47
CA LYS A 277 -15.30 -8.73 -8.99
C LYS A 277 -15.79 -7.69 -7.99
N PHE A 278 -15.07 -6.58 -7.85
CA PHE A 278 -15.31 -5.61 -6.81
C PHE A 278 -15.55 -4.21 -7.37
N ASP A 279 -16.38 -3.42 -6.69
CA ASP A 279 -16.61 -2.01 -7.07
C ASP A 279 -15.36 -1.17 -6.82
N TYR A 280 -14.74 -1.38 -5.65
CA TYR A 280 -13.54 -0.68 -5.23
C TYR A 280 -12.47 -1.66 -4.74
N MET A 281 -11.20 -1.25 -4.88
CA MET A 281 -10.08 -2.01 -4.33
C MET A 281 -9.00 -1.05 -3.82
N LEU A 282 -8.32 -1.44 -2.75
CA LEU A 282 -7.15 -0.75 -2.19
C LEU A 282 -6.05 -1.77 -1.96
N SER A 283 -4.80 -1.37 -2.16
CA SER A 283 -3.67 -2.26 -1.87
C SER A 283 -2.41 -1.45 -1.56
N ASN A 284 -1.67 -1.90 -0.56
CA ASN A 284 -0.28 -1.51 -0.33
C ASN A 284 0.57 -2.78 -0.31
N PRO A 285 0.95 -3.31 -1.48
CA PRO A 285 1.76 -4.52 -1.56
C PRO A 285 3.18 -4.26 -1.04
N PRO A 286 3.92 -5.30 -0.63
CA PRO A 286 5.30 -5.16 -0.19
C PRO A 286 6.17 -4.64 -1.34
N PHE A 287 7.05 -3.63 -1.04
CA PHE A 287 7.89 -2.97 -2.04
C PHE A 287 9.15 -3.79 -2.33
N GLY A 288 9.45 -4.00 -3.62
CA GLY A 288 10.70 -4.61 -4.06
C GLY A 288 10.91 -6.06 -3.60
N VAL A 289 9.83 -6.77 -3.30
CA VAL A 289 9.90 -8.17 -2.87
C VAL A 289 9.98 -9.10 -4.06
N GLU A 290 10.95 -10.01 -4.02
CA GLU A 290 11.09 -11.03 -5.06
C GLU A 290 9.95 -12.05 -5.03
N TRP A 291 9.48 -12.43 -6.21
CA TRP A 291 8.43 -13.43 -6.38
C TRP A 291 8.94 -14.81 -6.81
N LYS A 292 10.23 -15.09 -6.58
CA LYS A 292 10.89 -16.36 -6.97
C LYS A 292 10.18 -17.60 -6.40
N LYS A 293 9.69 -17.52 -5.15
CA LYS A 293 8.98 -18.64 -4.50
C LYS A 293 7.70 -19.07 -5.25
N VAL A 294 7.02 -18.13 -5.90
CA VAL A 294 5.76 -18.35 -6.62
C VAL A 294 5.93 -18.28 -8.14
N GLN A 295 7.18 -18.17 -8.62
CA GLN A 295 7.51 -17.95 -10.03
C GLN A 295 6.91 -18.99 -10.98
N LYS A 296 6.91 -20.26 -10.58
CA LYS A 296 6.37 -21.33 -11.41
C LYS A 296 4.88 -21.13 -11.67
N ALA A 297 4.09 -20.91 -10.63
CA ALA A 297 2.64 -20.71 -10.75
C ALA A 297 2.28 -19.50 -11.63
N ILE A 298 2.99 -18.38 -11.45
CA ILE A 298 2.78 -17.14 -12.20
C ILE A 298 3.16 -17.34 -13.68
N LYS A 299 4.30 -17.97 -13.98
CA LYS A 299 4.72 -18.28 -15.36
C LYS A 299 3.78 -19.27 -16.04
N ASP A 300 3.33 -20.29 -15.33
CA ASP A 300 2.38 -21.27 -15.84
C ASP A 300 1.04 -20.58 -16.19
N GLU A 301 0.55 -19.66 -15.35
CA GLU A 301 -0.65 -18.88 -15.65
C GLU A 301 -0.45 -17.96 -16.85
N HIS A 302 0.67 -17.23 -16.92
CA HIS A 302 1.01 -16.35 -18.03
C HIS A 302 1.03 -17.10 -19.37
N VAL A 303 1.72 -18.24 -19.42
CA VAL A 303 1.88 -19.04 -20.66
C VAL A 303 0.57 -19.72 -21.05
N ASN A 304 -0.12 -20.36 -20.09
CA ASN A 304 -1.27 -21.22 -20.38
C ASN A 304 -2.58 -20.45 -20.58
N ARG A 305 -2.71 -19.28 -19.93
CA ARG A 305 -3.94 -18.47 -19.97
C ARG A 305 -3.80 -17.17 -20.76
N GLY A 306 -2.59 -16.66 -20.96
CA GLY A 306 -2.37 -15.37 -21.62
C GLY A 306 -3.29 -14.29 -21.05
N TYR A 307 -3.96 -13.54 -21.91
CA TYR A 307 -4.90 -12.48 -21.52
C TYR A 307 -6.21 -12.97 -20.86
N ASN A 308 -6.48 -14.27 -20.88
CA ASN A 308 -7.57 -14.88 -20.10
C ASN A 308 -7.18 -15.14 -18.64
N GLY A 309 -5.89 -14.98 -18.30
CA GLY A 309 -5.36 -15.01 -16.95
C GLY A 309 -5.04 -13.60 -16.43
N ARG A 310 -4.46 -13.56 -15.24
CA ARG A 310 -4.11 -12.29 -14.58
C ARG A 310 -2.88 -11.62 -15.21
N PHE A 311 -1.92 -12.40 -15.67
CA PHE A 311 -0.56 -11.96 -16.00
C PHE A 311 -0.28 -11.91 -17.52
N GLY A 312 -1.33 -11.89 -18.34
CA GLY A 312 -1.23 -11.86 -19.81
C GLY A 312 -0.38 -10.70 -20.36
N PRO A 313 -0.51 -9.46 -19.87
CA PRO A 313 0.22 -8.32 -20.40
C PRO A 313 1.75 -8.46 -20.31
N GLY A 314 2.28 -9.11 -19.29
CA GLY A 314 3.72 -9.29 -19.11
C GLY A 314 4.10 -9.74 -17.72
N LEU A 315 5.36 -10.11 -17.54
CA LEU A 315 5.93 -10.47 -16.24
C LEU A 315 7.08 -9.51 -15.89
N PRO A 316 7.05 -8.88 -14.71
CA PRO A 316 8.16 -8.04 -14.27
C PRO A 316 9.38 -8.89 -13.90
N ARG A 317 10.53 -8.26 -13.72
CA ARG A 317 11.73 -8.93 -13.18
C ARG A 317 11.42 -9.64 -11.86
N VAL A 318 12.09 -10.78 -11.63
CA VAL A 318 11.84 -11.63 -10.46
C VAL A 318 12.11 -10.92 -9.12
N SER A 319 13.00 -9.94 -9.12
CA SER A 319 13.38 -9.18 -7.92
C SER A 319 12.33 -8.15 -7.47
N ASP A 320 11.26 -7.92 -8.24
CA ASP A 320 10.21 -6.95 -7.89
C ASP A 320 8.85 -7.40 -8.42
N GLY A 321 7.99 -7.86 -7.51
CA GLY A 321 6.64 -8.37 -7.79
C GLY A 321 5.53 -7.31 -7.77
N SER A 322 5.85 -6.04 -7.56
CA SER A 322 4.84 -4.98 -7.36
C SER A 322 3.81 -4.89 -8.49
N LEU A 323 4.25 -4.99 -9.74
CA LEU A 323 3.36 -4.96 -10.92
C LEU A 323 2.46 -6.21 -11.04
N LEU A 324 2.79 -7.32 -10.39
CA LEU A 324 1.91 -8.50 -10.36
C LEU A 324 0.66 -8.21 -9.52
N PHE A 325 0.77 -7.46 -8.43
CA PHE A 325 -0.39 -7.01 -7.66
C PHE A 325 -1.26 -6.04 -8.45
N LEU A 326 -0.65 -5.14 -9.22
CA LEU A 326 -1.39 -4.26 -10.15
C LEU A 326 -2.22 -5.09 -11.14
N LEU A 327 -1.63 -6.08 -11.78
CA LEU A 327 -2.31 -6.98 -12.73
C LEU A 327 -3.39 -7.83 -12.02
N HIS A 328 -3.13 -8.26 -10.79
CA HIS A 328 -4.14 -8.98 -10.00
C HIS A 328 -5.38 -8.09 -9.75
N LEU A 329 -5.19 -6.84 -9.31
CA LEU A 329 -6.30 -5.90 -9.09
C LEU A 329 -7.07 -5.63 -10.40
N ILE A 330 -6.39 -5.45 -11.52
CA ILE A 330 -7.04 -5.29 -12.83
C ILE A 330 -7.92 -6.51 -13.14
N SER A 331 -7.44 -7.71 -12.86
CA SER A 331 -8.21 -8.93 -13.06
C SER A 331 -9.47 -9.01 -12.20
N LYS A 332 -9.54 -8.26 -11.10
CA LYS A 332 -10.70 -8.19 -10.18
C LYS A 332 -11.68 -7.05 -10.50
N MET A 333 -11.42 -6.25 -11.52
CA MET A 333 -12.35 -5.21 -11.96
C MET A 333 -13.63 -5.81 -12.54
N ARG A 334 -14.75 -5.16 -12.25
CA ARG A 334 -16.04 -5.43 -12.91
C ARG A 334 -15.98 -4.92 -14.35
N PRO A 335 -16.67 -5.56 -15.28
CA PRO A 335 -16.85 -5.01 -16.61
C PRO A 335 -17.44 -3.58 -16.55
N ALA A 336 -16.99 -2.70 -17.44
CA ALA A 336 -17.52 -1.32 -17.50
C ALA A 336 -19.04 -1.30 -17.75
N SER A 337 -19.57 -2.28 -18.49
CA SER A 337 -21.01 -2.47 -18.72
C SER A 337 -21.82 -2.78 -17.45
N GLU A 338 -21.15 -3.26 -16.40
CA GLU A 338 -21.74 -3.58 -15.09
C GLU A 338 -21.40 -2.52 -14.02
N GLY A 339 -21.02 -1.32 -14.44
CA GLY A 339 -20.68 -0.20 -13.58
C GLY A 339 -19.18 0.00 -13.36
N GLY A 340 -18.34 -0.94 -13.83
CA GLY A 340 -16.89 -0.84 -13.72
C GLY A 340 -16.36 -0.81 -12.30
N SER A 341 -15.08 -0.51 -12.17
CA SER A 341 -14.36 -0.44 -10.89
C SER A 341 -13.39 0.74 -10.85
N ARG A 342 -13.03 1.16 -9.63
CA ARG A 342 -11.90 2.04 -9.36
C ARG A 342 -11.06 1.44 -8.25
N PHE A 343 -9.72 1.54 -8.37
CA PHE A 343 -8.83 1.11 -7.30
C PHE A 343 -7.62 2.01 -7.13
N GLY A 344 -7.08 2.00 -5.91
CA GLY A 344 -5.83 2.64 -5.54
C GLY A 344 -4.78 1.61 -5.11
N ILE A 345 -3.57 1.77 -5.61
CA ILE A 345 -2.42 0.94 -5.22
C ILE A 345 -1.21 1.81 -4.92
N VAL A 346 -0.52 1.51 -3.81
CA VAL A 346 0.75 2.18 -3.46
C VAL A 346 1.90 1.39 -4.06
N LEU A 347 2.76 2.06 -4.80
CA LEU A 347 3.93 1.47 -5.44
C LEU A 347 5.17 2.32 -5.15
N ASN A 348 6.37 1.71 -5.22
CA ASN A 348 7.62 2.46 -5.27
C ASN A 348 7.85 3.08 -6.65
N GLY A 349 9.00 3.74 -6.87
CA GLY A 349 9.30 4.40 -8.15
C GLY A 349 9.62 3.43 -9.30
N SER A 350 10.04 2.21 -9.01
CA SER A 350 10.47 1.23 -10.02
C SER A 350 9.43 0.95 -11.11
N PRO A 351 8.14 0.74 -10.79
CA PRO A 351 7.08 0.55 -11.79
C PRO A 351 6.93 1.67 -12.82
N LEU A 352 7.39 2.88 -12.53
CA LEU A 352 7.26 4.02 -13.44
C LEU A 352 8.19 3.93 -14.66
N PHE A 353 9.42 3.46 -14.47
CA PHE A 353 10.46 3.58 -15.48
C PHE A 353 11.31 2.32 -15.71
N THR A 354 11.27 1.32 -14.82
CA THR A 354 12.10 0.14 -14.97
C THR A 354 11.68 -0.70 -16.18
N GLY A 355 12.68 -1.25 -16.88
CA GLY A 355 12.50 -2.11 -18.05
C GLY A 355 12.44 -1.35 -19.36
N ASN A 356 13.26 -1.80 -20.32
CA ASN A 356 13.34 -1.23 -21.67
C ASN A 356 12.13 -1.63 -22.53
N ALA A 357 11.98 -1.04 -23.71
CA ALA A 357 10.98 -1.39 -24.70
C ALA A 357 10.93 -2.91 -24.97
N GLY A 358 9.75 -3.50 -24.86
CA GLY A 358 9.51 -4.94 -25.00
C GLY A 358 9.85 -5.77 -23.76
N SER A 359 10.26 -5.18 -22.63
CA SER A 359 10.33 -5.88 -21.34
C SER A 359 8.96 -6.06 -20.72
N GLY A 360 8.84 -7.01 -19.77
CA GLY A 360 7.57 -7.27 -19.11
C GLY A 360 7.01 -6.05 -18.38
N GLU A 361 7.86 -5.25 -17.72
CA GLU A 361 7.45 -4.02 -17.04
C GLU A 361 6.93 -2.96 -18.03
N SER A 362 7.64 -2.78 -19.14
CA SER A 362 7.22 -1.87 -20.20
C SER A 362 5.91 -2.30 -20.85
N GLU A 363 5.72 -3.60 -21.10
CA GLU A 363 4.47 -4.14 -21.66
C GLU A 363 3.30 -4.02 -20.68
N ILE A 364 3.53 -4.15 -19.37
CA ILE A 364 2.49 -3.90 -18.36
C ILE A 364 2.09 -2.42 -18.36
N ARG A 365 3.05 -1.48 -18.38
CA ARG A 365 2.75 -0.03 -18.51
C ARG A 365 1.99 0.26 -19.79
N ARG A 366 2.45 -0.29 -20.92
CA ARG A 366 1.76 -0.20 -22.20
C ARG A 366 0.30 -0.63 -22.07
N TYR A 367 0.07 -1.82 -21.49
CA TYR A 367 -1.27 -2.36 -21.34
C TYR A 367 -2.18 -1.43 -20.54
N VAL A 368 -1.75 -0.92 -19.38
CA VAL A 368 -2.61 -0.09 -18.52
C VAL A 368 -2.86 1.31 -19.09
N ILE A 369 -1.91 1.85 -19.88
CA ILE A 369 -2.02 3.17 -20.50
C ILE A 369 -2.85 3.08 -21.79
N GLU A 370 -2.56 2.14 -22.70
CA GLU A 370 -3.30 1.98 -23.97
C GLU A 370 -4.76 1.57 -23.74
N ASN A 371 -5.05 0.80 -22.67
CA ASN A 371 -6.43 0.48 -22.30
C ASN A 371 -7.10 1.57 -21.44
N ASP A 372 -6.46 2.73 -21.32
CA ASP A 372 -7.01 3.90 -20.62
C ASP A 372 -7.42 3.64 -19.17
N LEU A 373 -6.66 2.81 -18.45
CA LEU A 373 -6.99 2.42 -17.08
C LEU A 373 -6.45 3.40 -16.03
N VAL A 374 -5.29 4.03 -16.27
CA VAL A 374 -4.65 4.91 -15.27
C VAL A 374 -5.31 6.28 -15.28
N GLU A 375 -5.97 6.67 -14.17
CA GLU A 375 -6.55 8.01 -14.00
C GLU A 375 -5.52 9.03 -13.52
N ALA A 376 -4.76 8.66 -12.47
CA ALA A 376 -3.76 9.54 -11.89
C ALA A 376 -2.64 8.78 -11.20
N ILE A 377 -1.48 9.43 -11.09
CA ILE A 377 -0.36 8.99 -10.26
C ILE A 377 0.05 10.15 -9.36
N ILE A 378 0.03 9.93 -8.05
CA ILE A 378 0.36 10.93 -7.04
C ILE A 378 1.69 10.56 -6.39
N GLY A 379 2.72 11.39 -6.57
CA GLY A 379 4.02 11.23 -5.90
C GLY A 379 3.95 11.75 -4.47
N LEU A 380 4.17 10.86 -3.48
CA LEU A 380 4.14 11.19 -2.06
C LEU A 380 5.52 11.68 -1.56
N PRO A 381 5.57 12.39 -0.43
CA PRO A 381 6.83 12.74 0.23
C PRO A 381 7.65 11.48 0.59
N THR A 382 8.98 11.61 0.64
CA THR A 382 9.85 10.61 1.27
C THR A 382 9.59 10.53 2.77
N ASP A 383 10.05 9.47 3.41
CA ASP A 383 9.93 9.27 4.87
C ASP A 383 8.48 9.28 5.40
N MET A 384 7.52 8.86 4.54
CA MET A 384 6.11 8.74 4.89
C MET A 384 5.76 7.37 5.48
N PHE A 385 6.54 6.33 5.18
CA PHE A 385 6.29 4.96 5.61
C PHE A 385 7.22 4.54 6.75
N TYR A 386 6.76 3.57 7.57
CA TYR A 386 7.47 3.19 8.80
C TYR A 386 8.78 2.46 8.56
N ASN A 387 8.91 1.72 7.45
CA ASN A 387 10.06 0.86 7.14
C ASN A 387 10.97 1.40 6.04
N THR A 388 10.58 2.46 5.35
CA THR A 388 11.33 2.95 4.20
C THR A 388 11.28 4.46 4.08
N GLY A 389 12.41 5.05 3.69
CA GLY A 389 12.50 6.46 3.34
C GLY A 389 12.38 6.74 1.84
N ILE A 390 12.06 5.71 1.00
CA ILE A 390 11.97 5.89 -0.44
C ILE A 390 10.74 6.69 -0.87
N SER A 391 10.81 7.25 -2.08
CA SER A 391 9.64 7.85 -2.73
C SER A 391 8.62 6.77 -3.08
N THR A 392 7.36 7.03 -2.76
CA THR A 392 6.23 6.16 -3.06
C THR A 392 5.18 6.92 -3.87
N TYR A 393 4.39 6.17 -4.62
CA TYR A 393 3.41 6.70 -5.55
C TYR A 393 2.07 6.01 -5.35
N VAL A 394 1.00 6.78 -5.24
CA VAL A 394 -0.37 6.25 -5.27
C VAL A 394 -0.83 6.27 -6.72
N TRP A 395 -1.13 5.09 -7.26
CA TRP A 395 -1.72 4.95 -8.58
C TRP A 395 -3.22 4.77 -8.43
N ILE A 396 -4.01 5.57 -9.15
CA ILE A 396 -5.46 5.44 -9.23
C ILE A 396 -5.82 4.93 -10.62
N LEU A 397 -6.48 3.77 -10.65
CA LEU A 397 -6.92 3.14 -11.89
C LEU A 397 -8.43 2.93 -11.90
N SER A 398 -9.02 3.06 -13.09
CA SER A 398 -10.45 2.87 -13.31
C SER A 398 -10.71 2.43 -14.75
N ASN A 399 -11.68 1.55 -14.95
CA ASN A 399 -12.20 1.22 -16.29
C ASN A 399 -13.54 1.94 -16.58
N ARG A 400 -13.86 2.96 -15.78
CA ARG A 400 -15.07 3.79 -15.90
C ARG A 400 -14.76 5.29 -15.82
N LYS A 401 -13.65 5.72 -16.44
CA LYS A 401 -13.27 7.12 -16.48
C LYS A 401 -14.41 7.99 -17.03
N PRO A 402 -14.71 9.15 -16.40
CA PRO A 402 -15.62 10.12 -16.96
C PRO A 402 -15.06 10.68 -18.28
N ASN A 403 -15.94 11.20 -19.16
CA ASN A 403 -15.56 11.58 -20.52
C ASN A 403 -14.42 12.59 -20.59
N HIS A 404 -14.33 13.53 -19.65
CA HIS A 404 -13.27 14.56 -19.63
C HIS A 404 -11.89 14.01 -19.26
N ARG A 405 -11.81 12.79 -18.68
CA ARG A 405 -10.57 12.10 -18.31
C ARG A 405 -10.15 11.01 -19.30
N LYS A 406 -11.03 10.64 -20.25
CA LYS A 406 -10.72 9.59 -21.23
C LYS A 406 -9.54 9.96 -22.10
N GLY A 407 -8.63 8.99 -22.30
CA GLY A 407 -7.41 9.15 -23.06
C GLY A 407 -6.33 9.99 -22.37
N LYS A 408 -6.54 10.36 -21.09
CA LYS A 408 -5.64 11.23 -20.34
C LYS A 408 -5.20 10.60 -19.03
N LEU A 409 -4.02 11.03 -18.56
CA LEU A 409 -3.41 10.63 -17.29
C LEU A 409 -2.95 11.89 -16.56
N GLN A 410 -3.34 12.03 -15.28
CA GLN A 410 -2.92 13.14 -14.43
C GLN A 410 -1.74 12.72 -13.54
N LEU A 411 -0.67 13.52 -13.53
CA LEU A 411 0.43 13.39 -12.57
C LEU A 411 0.30 14.50 -11.52
N ILE A 412 0.43 14.14 -10.23
CA ILE A 412 0.37 15.10 -9.10
C ILE A 412 1.64 14.92 -8.26
N ASP A 413 2.48 15.94 -8.20
CA ASP A 413 3.65 15.98 -7.31
C ASP A 413 3.25 16.52 -5.94
N ALA A 414 2.96 15.60 -5.02
CA ALA A 414 2.69 15.92 -3.63
C ALA A 414 3.94 15.80 -2.74
N SER A 415 5.13 15.64 -3.30
CA SER A 415 6.38 15.46 -2.54
C SER A 415 6.70 16.62 -1.57
N GLY A 416 6.17 17.80 -1.84
CA GLY A 416 6.26 18.98 -0.99
C GLY A 416 5.13 19.14 0.04
N PHE A 417 4.11 18.28 0.05
CA PHE A 417 2.95 18.39 0.92
C PHE A 417 3.12 17.54 2.18
N TRP A 418 3.80 18.05 3.16
CA TRP A 418 4.03 17.34 4.41
C TRP A 418 4.26 18.31 5.58
N GLN A 419 4.05 17.78 6.78
CA GLN A 419 4.49 18.39 8.03
C GLN A 419 5.36 17.41 8.80
N LYS A 420 6.26 17.94 9.62
CA LYS A 420 7.15 17.14 10.47
C LYS A 420 6.35 16.53 11.61
N MET A 421 6.49 15.23 11.83
CA MET A 421 5.90 14.55 12.98
C MET A 421 6.53 15.05 14.29
N ARG A 422 5.74 15.11 15.36
CA ARG A 422 6.23 15.45 16.72
C ARG A 422 7.24 14.41 17.22
N LYS A 423 7.04 13.13 16.86
CA LYS A 423 7.91 12.01 17.21
C LYS A 423 8.03 11.11 15.99
N SER A 424 9.27 10.80 15.61
CA SER A 424 9.53 9.85 14.53
C SER A 424 9.11 8.43 14.93
N LEU A 425 8.59 7.65 13.97
CA LEU A 425 8.15 6.28 14.15
C LEU A 425 8.87 5.40 13.12
N GLY A 426 9.94 4.73 13.53
CA GLY A 426 10.83 4.03 12.60
C GLY A 426 11.45 4.99 11.58
N SER A 427 11.36 4.69 10.30
CA SER A 427 11.79 5.58 9.20
C SER A 427 10.81 6.73 8.93
N LYS A 428 9.58 6.65 9.42
CA LYS A 428 8.54 7.67 9.21
C LYS A 428 8.85 8.93 10.02
N ARG A 429 9.00 10.05 9.33
CA ARG A 429 9.31 11.36 9.92
C ARG A 429 8.35 12.46 9.47
N LYS A 430 7.60 12.20 8.41
CA LYS A 430 6.68 13.13 7.78
C LYS A 430 5.27 12.56 7.78
N GLU A 431 4.29 13.45 7.77
CA GLU A 431 2.87 13.10 7.66
C GLU A 431 2.12 14.10 6.80
N LEU A 432 1.01 13.66 6.18
CA LEU A 432 0.07 14.55 5.51
C LEU A 432 -0.89 15.14 6.55
N SER A 433 -1.07 16.46 6.54
CA SER A 433 -2.16 17.10 7.27
C SER A 433 -3.49 16.94 6.50
N ASP A 434 -4.61 17.21 7.18
CA ASP A 434 -5.95 17.22 6.54
C ASP A 434 -6.02 18.22 5.38
N GLU A 435 -5.33 19.35 5.50
CA GLU A 435 -5.22 20.36 4.44
C GLU A 435 -4.44 19.84 3.22
N HIS A 436 -3.36 19.09 3.44
CA HIS A 436 -2.62 18.44 2.35
C HIS A 436 -3.49 17.41 1.63
N ILE A 437 -4.19 16.56 2.37
CA ILE A 437 -5.12 15.57 1.82
C ILE A 437 -6.22 16.27 1.00
N ALA A 438 -6.85 17.30 1.57
CA ALA A 438 -7.90 18.08 0.89
C ALA A 438 -7.39 18.71 -0.41
N LYS A 439 -6.18 19.28 -0.41
CA LYS A 439 -5.57 19.91 -1.59
C LYS A 439 -5.29 18.89 -2.69
N ILE A 440 -4.70 17.74 -2.36
CA ILE A 440 -4.42 16.67 -3.32
C ILE A 440 -5.75 16.12 -3.89
N THR A 441 -6.73 15.88 -3.01
CA THR A 441 -8.05 15.40 -3.39
C THR A 441 -8.75 16.37 -4.33
N ARG A 442 -8.64 17.68 -4.09
CA ARG A 442 -9.21 18.71 -4.95
C ARG A 442 -8.53 18.76 -6.31
N LEU A 443 -7.18 18.72 -6.39
CA LEU A 443 -6.44 18.70 -7.65
C LEU A 443 -6.86 17.50 -8.52
N PHE A 444 -7.03 16.34 -7.88
CA PHE A 444 -7.52 15.15 -8.56
C PHE A 444 -8.98 15.30 -9.00
N GLY A 445 -9.90 15.68 -8.09
CA GLY A 445 -11.34 15.77 -8.38
C GLY A 445 -11.69 16.80 -9.44
N GLU A 446 -11.09 17.99 -9.37
CA GLU A 446 -11.28 19.06 -10.37
C GLU A 446 -10.55 18.77 -11.70
N PHE A 447 -9.65 17.79 -11.73
CA PHE A 447 -8.85 17.43 -12.91
C PHE A 447 -8.18 18.63 -13.57
N ILE A 448 -7.37 19.35 -12.79
CA ILE A 448 -6.75 20.62 -13.24
C ILE A 448 -5.22 20.55 -13.17
N GLU A 449 -4.57 21.28 -14.09
CA GLU A 449 -3.17 21.61 -13.95
C GLU A 449 -2.98 22.74 -12.93
N ALA A 450 -1.92 22.64 -12.14
CA ALA A 450 -1.64 23.60 -11.09
C ALA A 450 -0.15 23.78 -10.83
N ASN A 451 0.22 24.98 -10.39
CA ASN A 451 1.56 25.29 -9.94
C ASN A 451 1.54 25.65 -8.44
N GLN A 452 2.64 25.38 -7.74
CA GLN A 452 2.83 25.85 -6.38
C GLN A 452 3.35 27.28 -6.43
N SER A 453 2.65 28.18 -5.74
CA SER A 453 3.23 29.51 -5.47
C SER A 453 4.44 29.35 -4.56
N PRO A 454 5.53 30.11 -4.79
CA PRO A 454 6.65 30.13 -3.86
C PRO A 454 6.18 30.51 -2.45
N PRO A 455 6.84 30.03 -1.39
CA PRO A 455 6.50 30.43 -0.03
C PRO A 455 6.59 31.98 0.06
N SER A 456 5.60 32.58 0.70
CA SER A 456 5.61 34.06 0.94
C SER A 456 6.93 34.44 1.62
N ARG A 457 7.67 35.37 1.02
CA ARG A 457 8.92 35.86 1.55
C ARG A 457 8.72 36.44 2.96
N LEU A 458 9.69 36.19 3.82
CA LEU A 458 9.83 36.96 5.06
C LEU A 458 10.08 38.45 4.68
N GLU A 459 9.42 39.38 5.38
CA GLU A 459 9.59 40.82 5.15
C GLU A 459 11.09 41.18 5.23
N GLY A 460 11.68 41.64 4.12
CA GLY A 460 13.07 42.10 4.04
C GLY A 460 13.94 41.54 2.92
N GLU A 461 13.45 40.64 2.09
CA GLU A 461 14.21 40.12 0.94
C GLU A 461 13.94 40.95 -0.34
N GLU A 462 15.02 41.40 -1.01
CA GLU A 462 14.95 42.22 -2.23
C GLU A 462 14.41 41.44 -3.46
N PRO A 463 13.73 42.09 -4.43
CA PRO A 463 13.16 41.47 -5.59
C PRO A 463 14.24 41.19 -6.67
N GLY A 464 14.91 40.04 -6.62
CA GLY A 464 16.00 39.73 -7.54
C GLY A 464 15.91 38.42 -8.33
N ALA A 465 15.15 37.42 -7.89
CA ALA A 465 15.01 36.17 -8.61
C ALA A 465 13.60 36.06 -9.21
N ARG A 466 13.49 35.68 -10.49
CA ARG A 466 12.21 35.29 -11.12
C ARG A 466 11.66 34.11 -10.32
N GLU A 467 10.52 34.33 -9.67
CA GLU A 467 9.78 33.28 -8.95
C GLU A 467 9.35 32.21 -9.96
N THR A 468 10.14 31.15 -10.10
CA THR A 468 9.77 30.00 -10.91
C THR A 468 8.68 29.23 -10.19
N GLN A 469 7.45 29.32 -10.68
CA GLN A 469 6.33 28.52 -10.19
C GLN A 469 6.60 27.04 -10.47
N LYS A 470 6.73 26.22 -9.42
CA LYS A 470 6.93 24.77 -9.58
C LYS A 470 5.59 24.10 -9.92
N PRO A 471 5.48 23.35 -11.04
CA PRO A 471 4.27 22.59 -11.31
C PRO A 471 4.04 21.51 -10.24
N ILE A 472 2.78 21.33 -9.84
CA ILE A 472 2.36 20.33 -8.87
C ILE A 472 1.29 19.37 -9.45
N SER A 473 0.63 19.74 -10.52
CA SER A 473 -0.31 18.88 -11.25
C SER A 473 -0.21 19.15 -12.74
N ARG A 474 -0.08 18.08 -13.53
CA ARG A 474 -0.04 18.11 -14.98
C ARG A 474 -0.91 17.01 -15.58
N ILE A 475 -1.48 17.27 -16.74
CA ILE A 475 -2.35 16.36 -17.49
C ILE A 475 -1.68 16.06 -18.83
N PHE A 476 -1.58 14.76 -19.13
CA PHE A 476 -0.96 14.24 -20.34
C PHE A 476 -1.95 13.40 -21.14
N ASP A 477 -1.77 13.34 -22.44
CA ASP A 477 -2.41 12.31 -23.25
C ASP A 477 -1.70 10.96 -23.03
N ASN A 478 -2.44 9.86 -23.09
CA ASN A 478 -1.86 8.52 -22.86
C ASN A 478 -0.68 8.22 -23.79
N GLY A 479 -0.70 8.75 -25.02
CA GLY A 479 0.37 8.58 -26.01
C GLY A 479 1.70 9.24 -25.65
N ASP A 480 1.69 10.24 -24.76
CA ASP A 480 2.89 10.98 -24.37
C ASP A 480 3.90 10.13 -23.59
N PHE A 481 3.48 9.00 -23.05
CA PHE A 481 4.31 8.07 -22.30
C PHE A 481 4.90 6.94 -23.16
N GLY A 482 4.50 6.87 -24.44
CA GLY A 482 4.97 5.87 -25.37
C GLY A 482 6.15 6.36 -26.22
N TYR A 483 7.06 5.45 -26.52
CA TYR A 483 8.19 5.70 -27.39
C TYR A 483 8.54 4.49 -28.27
N ARG A 484 9.27 4.73 -29.35
CA ARG A 484 9.89 3.68 -30.18
C ARG A 484 11.38 3.67 -29.90
N THR A 485 11.90 2.55 -29.42
CA THR A 485 13.35 2.34 -29.41
C THR A 485 13.77 1.87 -30.79
N ILE A 486 14.46 2.73 -31.52
CA ILE A 486 15.07 2.42 -32.81
C ILE A 486 16.51 1.94 -32.60
N THR A 487 16.96 1.00 -33.42
CA THR A 487 18.36 0.57 -33.45
C THR A 487 19.10 1.34 -34.51
N VAL A 488 20.13 2.05 -34.10
CA VAL A 488 21.03 2.82 -34.95
C VAL A 488 22.25 1.96 -35.29
N GLU A 489 22.43 1.64 -36.55
CA GLU A 489 23.56 0.88 -37.03
C GLU A 489 24.54 1.81 -37.78
N ARG A 490 25.84 1.52 -37.70
CA ARG A 490 26.90 2.19 -38.45
C ARG A 490 27.71 1.17 -39.22
N PRO A 491 28.35 1.56 -40.36
CA PRO A 491 29.04 0.63 -41.23
C PRO A 491 30.35 0.12 -40.61
N LEU A 492 30.57 -1.19 -40.71
CA LEU A 492 31.86 -1.80 -40.44
C LEU A 492 32.87 -1.32 -41.49
N ARG A 493 34.06 -0.92 -41.06
CA ARG A 493 35.16 -0.49 -41.91
C ARG A 493 36.34 -1.45 -41.77
N ASP A 494 37.02 -1.67 -42.90
CA ASP A 494 38.27 -2.43 -42.92
C ASP A 494 39.48 -1.57 -42.41
N ASP A 495 40.63 -2.17 -42.34
CA ASP A 495 41.87 -1.51 -41.86
C ASP A 495 42.27 -0.27 -42.68
N ASN A 496 41.72 -0.12 -43.89
CA ASN A 496 41.91 1.03 -44.76
C ASN A 496 40.77 2.06 -44.68
N GLY A 497 39.82 1.87 -43.74
CA GLY A 497 38.67 2.76 -43.54
C GLY A 497 37.55 2.59 -44.57
N LYS A 498 37.62 1.60 -45.46
CA LYS A 498 36.60 1.34 -46.48
C LYS A 498 35.42 0.56 -45.90
N ILE A 499 34.20 0.92 -46.28
CA ILE A 499 32.96 0.24 -45.84
C ILE A 499 32.98 -1.21 -46.34
N VAL A 500 32.79 -2.15 -45.42
CA VAL A 500 32.63 -3.57 -45.71
C VAL A 500 31.19 -3.85 -46.12
N LEU A 501 31.00 -4.49 -47.28
CA LEU A 501 29.67 -4.88 -47.77
C LEU A 501 29.35 -6.33 -47.40
N GLY A 502 28.10 -6.59 -47.06
CA GLY A 502 27.60 -7.93 -46.79
C GLY A 502 27.63 -8.81 -48.02
N THR A 503 27.99 -10.09 -47.82
CA THR A 503 28.14 -11.07 -48.93
C THR A 503 26.96 -12.02 -49.07
N LYS A 504 26.10 -12.14 -48.05
CA LYS A 504 24.99 -13.11 -48.00
C LYS A 504 23.71 -12.51 -47.41
N GLY A 505 22.57 -13.12 -47.70
CA GLY A 505 21.26 -12.84 -47.10
C GLY A 505 20.74 -11.41 -47.39
N LYS A 506 20.01 -10.83 -46.43
CA LYS A 506 19.40 -9.50 -46.52
C LYS A 506 20.45 -8.35 -46.68
N LEU A 507 21.70 -8.62 -46.29
CA LEU A 507 22.79 -7.64 -46.30
C LEU A 507 23.63 -7.71 -47.58
N LYS A 508 23.35 -8.60 -48.51
CA LYS A 508 24.12 -8.72 -49.76
C LYS A 508 24.17 -7.38 -50.52
N GLY A 509 25.39 -6.83 -50.67
CA GLY A 509 25.62 -5.55 -51.36
C GLY A 509 25.26 -4.30 -50.55
N LYS A 510 24.85 -4.43 -49.29
CA LYS A 510 24.59 -3.32 -48.36
C LYS A 510 25.73 -3.21 -47.34
N PRO A 511 25.95 -2.06 -46.69
CA PRO A 511 26.88 -1.92 -45.59
C PRO A 511 26.64 -2.95 -44.52
N GLN A 512 27.70 -3.62 -44.09
CA GLN A 512 27.65 -4.54 -42.94
C GLN A 512 27.66 -3.71 -41.65
N PRO A 513 26.75 -3.96 -40.69
CA PRO A 513 26.74 -3.21 -39.43
C PRO A 513 27.95 -3.56 -38.57
N ASP A 514 28.54 -2.56 -37.93
CA ASP A 514 29.52 -2.71 -36.88
C ASP A 514 28.82 -2.85 -35.51
N GLY A 515 28.88 -4.04 -34.93
CA GLY A 515 28.24 -4.29 -33.64
C GLY A 515 28.80 -3.48 -32.46
N SER A 516 30.04 -2.96 -32.62
CA SER A 516 30.66 -2.13 -31.56
C SER A 516 30.21 -0.67 -31.60
N LEU A 517 29.67 -0.22 -32.75
CA LEU A 517 29.15 1.13 -32.96
C LEU A 517 27.62 1.19 -32.94
N ARG A 518 26.97 0.03 -32.69
CA ARG A 518 25.53 -0.04 -32.58
C ARG A 518 25.05 0.73 -31.35
N ASP A 519 24.02 1.56 -31.57
CA ASP A 519 23.37 2.32 -30.49
C ASP A 519 21.84 2.27 -30.62
N THR A 520 21.14 2.83 -29.66
CA THR A 520 19.67 2.90 -29.67
C THR A 520 19.20 4.28 -29.26
N GLU A 521 18.13 4.75 -29.95
CA GLU A 521 17.46 5.99 -29.61
C GLU A 521 15.99 5.75 -29.28
N ASN A 522 15.46 6.54 -28.34
CA ASN A 522 14.04 6.50 -27.95
C ASN A 522 13.30 7.68 -28.59
N VAL A 523 12.51 7.39 -29.60
CA VAL A 523 11.72 8.38 -30.33
C VAL A 523 10.30 8.41 -29.76
N PRO A 524 9.77 9.55 -29.28
CA PRO A 524 8.38 9.67 -28.84
C PRO A 524 7.40 9.13 -29.90
N LEU A 525 6.28 8.50 -29.44
CA LEU A 525 5.28 7.99 -30.39
C LEU A 525 4.63 9.10 -31.23
N SER A 526 4.61 10.33 -30.72
CA SER A 526 4.09 11.51 -31.37
C SER A 526 4.99 12.04 -32.49
N GLU A 527 6.26 11.59 -32.59
CA GLU A 527 7.21 12.06 -33.59
C GLU A 527 7.39 11.05 -34.74
N ASP A 528 7.66 11.57 -35.96
CA ASP A 528 8.09 10.74 -37.08
C ASP A 528 9.53 10.25 -36.86
N VAL A 529 9.75 8.97 -37.06
CA VAL A 529 11.04 8.32 -36.77
C VAL A 529 12.14 8.82 -37.73
N GLU A 530 11.82 9.02 -38.99
CA GLU A 530 12.80 9.46 -40.01
C GLU A 530 13.18 10.93 -39.81
N GLU A 531 12.22 11.78 -39.45
CA GLU A 531 12.47 13.19 -39.15
C GLU A 531 13.30 13.34 -37.87
N TYR A 532 12.96 12.60 -36.83
CA TYR A 532 13.76 12.53 -35.61
C TYR A 532 15.20 12.09 -35.89
N PHE A 533 15.37 11.00 -36.63
CA PHE A 533 16.68 10.46 -36.99
C PHE A 533 17.54 11.45 -37.74
N LYS A 534 16.95 12.18 -38.71
CA LYS A 534 17.65 13.23 -39.45
C LYS A 534 18.07 14.40 -38.57
N ARG A 535 17.24 14.78 -37.62
CA ARG A 535 17.49 15.92 -36.73
C ARG A 535 18.49 15.61 -35.62
N GLU A 536 18.35 14.45 -34.98
CA GLU A 536 19.08 14.14 -33.73
C GLU A 536 20.28 13.20 -33.96
N VAL A 537 20.23 12.28 -34.92
CA VAL A 537 21.27 11.25 -35.09
C VAL A 537 22.26 11.59 -36.21
N LEU A 538 21.76 11.93 -37.43
CA LEU A 538 22.63 12.15 -38.58
C LEU A 538 23.65 13.29 -38.41
N PRO A 539 23.39 14.38 -37.66
CA PRO A 539 24.43 15.41 -37.42
C PRO A 539 25.65 14.87 -36.67
N HIS A 540 25.46 13.83 -35.81
CA HIS A 540 26.52 13.21 -35.02
C HIS A 540 27.07 11.93 -35.64
N ALA A 541 26.30 11.24 -36.48
CA ALA A 541 26.65 9.99 -37.14
C ALA A 541 26.12 9.99 -38.60
N PRO A 542 26.78 10.72 -39.53
CA PRO A 542 26.25 10.90 -40.89
C PRO A 542 26.17 9.61 -41.73
N ASP A 543 26.90 8.57 -41.33
CA ASP A 543 26.92 7.25 -41.97
C ASP A 543 25.96 6.22 -41.34
N ALA A 544 25.16 6.64 -40.36
CA ALA A 544 24.24 5.76 -39.65
C ALA A 544 22.96 5.47 -40.44
N TRP A 545 22.30 4.37 -40.14
CA TRP A 545 20.97 4.02 -40.62
C TRP A 545 20.15 3.32 -39.54
N ILE A 546 18.82 3.28 -39.68
CA ILE A 546 17.90 2.60 -38.80
C ILE A 546 17.72 1.13 -39.21
N ASP A 547 17.85 0.21 -38.27
CA ASP A 547 17.40 -1.17 -38.45
C ASP A 547 15.94 -1.28 -37.97
N HIS A 548 15.00 -1.08 -38.90
CA HIS A 548 13.55 -1.08 -38.58
C HIS A 548 13.04 -2.44 -38.07
N ASP A 549 13.71 -3.56 -38.46
CA ASP A 549 13.32 -4.90 -37.98
C ASP A 549 13.52 -5.06 -36.45
N LYS A 550 14.34 -4.18 -35.85
CA LYS A 550 14.64 -4.19 -34.40
C LYS A 550 13.89 -3.11 -33.60
N THR A 551 13.07 -2.32 -34.23
CA THR A 551 12.28 -1.28 -33.55
C THR A 551 11.30 -1.92 -32.56
N LYS A 552 11.27 -1.41 -31.35
CA LYS A 552 10.37 -1.86 -30.28
C LYS A 552 9.59 -0.69 -29.72
N ILE A 553 8.34 -0.93 -29.32
CA ILE A 553 7.54 0.05 -28.59
C ILE A 553 7.78 -0.14 -27.09
N GLY A 554 7.97 0.96 -26.39
CA GLY A 554 8.11 1.01 -24.95
C GLY A 554 7.20 2.06 -24.32
N TYR A 555 6.92 1.91 -23.04
CA TYR A 555 6.18 2.88 -22.24
C TYR A 555 6.95 3.17 -20.97
N GLU A 556 7.10 4.46 -20.64
CA GLU A 556 7.78 4.96 -19.46
C GLU A 556 7.03 6.18 -18.91
N ILE A 557 6.98 6.33 -17.60
CA ILE A 557 6.38 7.48 -16.92
C ILE A 557 7.50 8.24 -16.20
N PRO A 558 8.20 9.15 -16.86
CA PRO A 558 9.33 9.88 -16.27
C PRO A 558 8.83 10.98 -15.30
N PHE A 559 8.19 10.54 -14.21
CA PHE A 559 7.47 11.40 -13.27
C PHE A 559 8.28 12.61 -12.84
N ASN A 560 9.50 12.39 -12.35
CA ASN A 560 10.35 13.48 -11.84
C ASN A 560 10.75 14.49 -12.93
N ARG A 561 10.91 14.03 -14.18
CA ARG A 561 11.25 14.90 -15.31
C ARG A 561 10.15 15.91 -15.61
N HIS A 562 8.88 15.52 -15.44
CA HIS A 562 7.73 16.39 -15.70
C HIS A 562 7.57 17.52 -14.66
N PHE A 563 8.14 17.34 -13.46
CA PHE A 563 8.09 18.33 -12.37
C PHE A 563 9.44 18.99 -12.10
N TYR A 564 10.47 18.63 -12.86
CA TYR A 564 11.78 19.24 -12.73
C TYR A 564 11.75 20.67 -13.28
N VAL A 565 12.15 21.62 -12.47
CA VAL A 565 12.40 23.01 -12.86
C VAL A 565 13.90 23.25 -12.74
N PHE A 566 14.54 23.59 -13.86
CA PHE A 566 15.95 23.93 -13.85
C PHE A 566 16.15 25.25 -13.11
N GLU A 567 16.84 25.20 -11.99
CA GLU A 567 17.32 26.38 -11.29
C GLU A 567 18.78 26.59 -11.71
N PRO A 568 19.10 27.68 -12.43
CA PRO A 568 20.48 27.96 -12.79
C PRO A 568 21.31 28.11 -11.50
N PRO A 569 22.55 27.58 -11.48
CA PRO A 569 23.43 27.76 -10.35
C PRO A 569 23.63 29.28 -10.09
N ARG A 570 23.67 29.64 -8.82
CA ARG A 570 23.93 31.04 -8.41
C ARG A 570 25.27 31.51 -8.98
N ASP A 571 25.36 32.80 -9.31
CA ASP A 571 26.60 33.41 -9.73
C ASP A 571 27.68 33.21 -8.65
N LEU A 572 28.90 32.89 -9.08
CA LEU A 572 30.03 32.71 -8.15
C LEU A 572 30.28 33.95 -7.29
N ALA A 573 30.08 35.14 -7.87
CA ALA A 573 30.23 36.38 -7.13
C ALA A 573 29.20 36.55 -5.99
N GLU A 574 27.97 36.07 -6.18
CA GLU A 574 26.95 36.06 -5.11
C GLU A 574 27.32 35.07 -4.01
N ILE A 575 27.80 33.86 -4.40
CA ILE A 575 28.24 32.85 -3.44
C ILE A 575 29.41 33.34 -2.62
N ASP A 576 30.39 34.01 -3.26
CA ASP A 576 31.56 34.57 -2.59
C ASP A 576 31.16 35.73 -1.64
N ALA A 577 30.20 36.56 -2.02
CA ALA A 577 29.66 37.61 -1.15
C ALA A 577 28.99 37.03 0.09
N ASP A 578 28.17 36.01 -0.04
CA ASP A 578 27.50 35.31 1.08
C ASP A 578 28.50 34.63 2.01
N LEU A 579 29.53 33.96 1.44
CA LEU A 579 30.62 33.33 2.20
C LEU A 579 31.38 34.36 3.01
N LYS A 580 31.67 35.53 2.43
CA LYS A 580 32.35 36.64 3.11
C LYS A 580 31.48 37.19 4.24
N GLN A 581 30.20 37.41 4.00
CA GLN A 581 29.27 37.89 5.02
C GLN A 581 29.16 36.89 6.20
N CYS A 582 29.04 35.59 5.88
CA CYS A 582 29.00 34.53 6.89
C CYS A 582 30.29 34.47 7.71
N THR A 583 31.45 34.58 7.04
CA THR A 583 32.77 34.61 7.70
C THR A 583 32.94 35.81 8.61
N ASP A 584 32.51 37.01 8.16
CA ASP A 584 32.59 38.24 8.97
C ASP A 584 31.63 38.18 10.19
N ARG A 585 30.46 37.56 10.03
CA ARG A 585 29.52 37.29 11.13
C ARG A 585 30.10 36.32 12.17
N ILE A 586 30.77 35.26 11.73
CA ILE A 586 31.45 34.30 12.62
C ILE A 586 32.60 35.00 13.38
N LYS A 587 33.40 35.83 12.71
CA LYS A 587 34.47 36.61 13.36
C LYS A 587 33.91 37.53 14.45
N ALA A 588 32.86 38.29 14.14
CA ALA A 588 32.21 39.14 15.09
C ALA A 588 31.65 38.41 16.32
N MET A 589 31.10 37.20 16.11
CA MET A 589 30.63 36.33 17.20
C MET A 589 31.78 35.85 18.09
N ILE A 590 32.93 35.46 17.50
CA ILE A 590 34.12 35.00 18.24
C ILE A 590 34.73 36.17 19.04
N GLU A 591 34.83 37.34 18.43
CA GLU A 591 35.31 38.56 19.11
C GLU A 591 34.42 38.97 20.29
N GLY A 592 33.09 38.85 20.13
CA GLY A 592 32.14 39.09 21.22
C GLY A 592 32.16 38.06 22.37
N LEU A 593 32.73 36.89 22.15
CA LEU A 593 32.95 35.86 23.19
C LEU A 593 34.27 36.06 23.94
N SER A 594 35.17 36.92 23.42
CA SER A 594 36.51 37.20 24.00
C SER A 594 36.53 38.48 24.80
N SER A 595 35.43 39.24 24.85
CA SER A 595 35.20 40.40 25.66
C SER A 595 34.27 40.07 26.84
#